data_398d03053a89ec6101c9dc910c2cfc1e
#
_entry.id   398d03053a89ec6101c9dc910c2cfc1e
#
_cell.length_a   1.000
_cell.length_b   1.000
_cell.length_c   1.000
_cell.angle_alpha   90.00
_cell.angle_beta   90.00
_cell.angle_gamma   90.00
#
_symmetry.space_group_name_H-M   'P 1'
#
loop_
_entity.id
_entity.type
_entity.pdbx_description
1 polymer ?
#
loop_
_entity_poly.entity_id
_entity_poly.type
_entity_poly.pdbx_seq_one_letter_code
_entity_poly.pdbx_strand_id
1 'polypeptide(L)'
;INTLSGVHQPTRGEMYTDGKPVSFSNPKNAQEMGIATVHQFGGTYPLMSIGRNFFAGAEPTKGFGPFKIFDRQKANSIAVEQVQRFGITRITDGDRLVGGLSGGERQSLAIARAVYFGARVLILDEPTAALGVKQAAHVLRIVNEAKRRGLAVIFITHQVMHAMAVGDHFAVLIRGAIAADFRKGDKTREAI
;
A
#
# COMPACT_ATOMS: atom_id res chain seq x y z
N ILE A 1 5.42 -11.36 4.93
CA ILE A 1 4.31 -10.62 4.27
C ILE A 1 3.07 -11.49 4.24
N ASN A 2 3.11 -12.62 3.58
CA ASN A 2 1.94 -13.49 3.36
C ASN A 2 1.21 -13.90 4.64
N THR A 3 1.92 -14.07 5.74
CA THR A 3 1.32 -14.35 7.06
C THR A 3 0.57 -13.12 7.60
N LEU A 4 1.18 -11.95 7.53
CA LEU A 4 0.56 -10.69 7.99
C LEU A 4 -0.64 -10.28 7.14
N SER A 5 -0.63 -10.63 5.86
CA SER A 5 -1.74 -10.35 4.94
C SER A 5 -2.83 -11.44 4.92
N GLY A 6 -2.70 -12.49 5.75
CA GLY A 6 -3.68 -13.56 5.85
C GLY A 6 -3.68 -14.57 4.69
N VAL A 7 -2.63 -14.57 3.83
CA VAL A 7 -2.48 -15.54 2.74
C VAL A 7 -2.03 -16.89 3.27
N HIS A 8 -1.17 -16.90 4.30
CA HIS A 8 -0.65 -18.11 4.94
C HIS A 8 -0.82 -18.04 6.45
N GLN A 9 -1.11 -19.18 7.06
CA GLN A 9 -1.09 -19.33 8.51
C GLN A 9 0.36 -19.46 9.00
N PRO A 10 0.71 -18.87 10.17
CA PRO A 10 2.02 -19.10 10.76
C PRO A 10 2.15 -20.56 11.20
N THR A 11 3.30 -21.17 10.95
CA THR A 11 3.58 -22.54 11.43
C THR A 11 3.78 -22.57 12.93
N ARG A 12 4.32 -21.48 13.50
CA ARG A 12 4.55 -21.28 14.95
C ARG A 12 4.53 -19.77 15.25
N GLY A 13 4.35 -19.45 16.52
CA GLY A 13 4.28 -18.07 17.00
C GLY A 13 2.88 -17.50 16.94
N GLU A 14 2.74 -16.29 17.44
CA GLU A 14 1.47 -15.59 17.58
C GLU A 14 1.60 -14.18 16.97
N MET A 15 0.49 -13.68 16.43
CA MET A 15 0.37 -12.31 15.95
C MET A 15 -0.55 -11.53 16.89
N TYR A 16 -0.21 -10.24 17.08
CA TYR A 16 -1.00 -9.35 17.92
C TYR A 16 -1.32 -8.06 17.15
N THR A 17 -2.56 -7.58 17.28
CA THR A 17 -2.99 -6.27 16.80
C THR A 17 -3.65 -5.54 17.97
N ASP A 18 -3.18 -4.32 18.26
CA ASP A 18 -3.64 -3.54 19.42
C ASP A 18 -3.56 -4.33 20.75
N GLY A 19 -2.52 -5.14 20.93
CA GLY A 19 -2.32 -5.99 22.12
C GLY A 19 -3.24 -7.21 22.22
N LYS A 20 -4.07 -7.48 21.21
CA LYS A 20 -4.95 -8.65 21.17
C LYS A 20 -4.39 -9.69 20.18
N PRO A 21 -4.41 -10.98 20.54
CA PRO A 21 -3.99 -12.04 19.63
C PRO A 21 -4.93 -12.08 18.42
N VAL A 22 -4.36 -12.23 17.22
CA VAL A 22 -5.11 -12.32 15.96
C VAL A 22 -4.63 -13.51 15.14
N SER A 23 -5.56 -14.10 14.39
CA SER A 23 -5.29 -15.13 13.40
C SER A 23 -6.14 -14.85 12.17
N PHE A 24 -5.51 -14.82 11.00
CA PHE A 24 -6.21 -14.54 9.76
C PHE A 24 -6.37 -15.84 8.97
N SER A 25 -7.58 -16.28 8.76
CA SER A 25 -7.88 -17.47 7.95
C SER A 25 -7.84 -17.16 6.43
N ASN A 26 -7.91 -15.89 6.06
CA ASN A 26 -7.87 -15.41 4.68
C ASN A 26 -7.51 -13.91 4.63
N PRO A 27 -7.14 -13.38 3.45
CA PRO A 27 -6.76 -11.96 3.29
C PRO A 27 -7.86 -10.96 3.66
N LYS A 28 -9.13 -11.34 3.54
CA LYS A 28 -10.25 -10.48 3.89
C LYS A 28 -10.26 -10.16 5.39
N ASN A 29 -9.93 -11.13 6.24
CA ASN A 29 -9.84 -10.89 7.69
C ASN A 29 -8.74 -9.87 8.03
N ALA A 30 -7.58 -9.95 7.38
CA ALA A 30 -6.52 -8.96 7.57
C ALA A 30 -6.98 -7.56 7.11
N GLN A 31 -7.68 -7.48 5.98
CA GLN A 31 -8.23 -6.23 5.45
C GLN A 31 -9.29 -5.63 6.38
N GLU A 32 -10.19 -6.43 6.95
CA GLU A 32 -11.21 -6.00 7.92
C GLU A 32 -10.58 -5.45 9.21
N MET A 33 -9.38 -5.92 9.58
CA MET A 33 -8.57 -5.39 10.67
C MET A 33 -7.76 -4.14 10.28
N GLY A 34 -7.94 -3.64 9.05
CA GLY A 34 -7.25 -2.46 8.54
C GLY A 34 -5.83 -2.73 8.05
N ILE A 35 -5.46 -3.97 7.75
CA ILE A 35 -4.16 -4.32 7.16
C ILE A 35 -4.31 -4.37 5.65
N ALA A 36 -3.64 -3.46 4.94
CA ALA A 36 -3.61 -3.43 3.49
C ALA A 36 -2.21 -3.74 2.97
N THR A 37 -2.13 -4.60 1.96
CA THR A 37 -0.86 -4.98 1.34
C THR A 37 -0.82 -4.48 -0.11
N VAL A 38 0.26 -3.79 -0.45
CA VAL A 38 0.59 -3.38 -1.82
C VAL A 38 1.81 -4.18 -2.26
N HIS A 39 1.58 -5.15 -3.14
CA HIS A 39 2.62 -6.03 -3.64
C HIS A 39 3.44 -5.36 -4.75
N GLN A 40 4.67 -5.84 -4.95
CA GLN A 40 5.60 -5.38 -5.96
C GLN A 40 5.01 -5.44 -7.38
N PHE A 41 4.35 -6.55 -7.71
CA PHE A 41 3.66 -6.77 -8.99
C PHE A 41 2.19 -7.08 -8.72
N GLY A 42 1.32 -6.28 -9.26
CA GLY A 42 -0.12 -6.47 -9.09
C GLY A 42 -0.79 -5.31 -8.35
N GLY A 43 -2.04 -5.53 -7.95
CA GLY A 43 -2.84 -4.49 -7.27
C GLY A 43 -3.43 -3.43 -8.19
N THR A 44 -3.05 -3.43 -9.48
CA THR A 44 -3.69 -2.60 -10.52
C THR A 44 -3.94 -3.39 -11.79
N TYR A 45 -5.04 -3.07 -12.47
CA TYR A 45 -5.46 -3.68 -13.74
C TYR A 45 -5.21 -2.69 -14.87
N PRO A 46 -4.22 -2.92 -15.76
CA PRO A 46 -3.79 -1.93 -16.77
C PRO A 46 -4.88 -1.49 -17.74
N LEU A 47 -5.79 -2.40 -18.08
CA LEU A 47 -6.89 -2.15 -19.01
C LEU A 47 -8.15 -1.53 -18.37
N MET A 48 -8.12 -1.32 -17.06
CA MET A 48 -9.18 -0.61 -16.36
C MET A 48 -8.85 0.87 -16.20
N SER A 49 -9.88 1.70 -16.12
CA SER A 49 -9.74 3.11 -15.76
C SER A 49 -9.30 3.30 -14.31
N ILE A 50 -8.75 4.46 -13.98
CA ILE A 50 -8.33 4.82 -12.63
C ILE A 50 -9.48 4.67 -11.64
N GLY A 51 -10.69 5.19 -11.96
CA GLY A 51 -11.85 5.05 -11.11
C GLY A 51 -12.27 3.60 -10.86
N ARG A 52 -12.26 2.76 -11.90
CA ARG A 52 -12.56 1.32 -11.74
C ARG A 52 -11.48 0.57 -10.94
N ASN A 53 -10.21 0.88 -11.17
CA ASN A 53 -9.12 0.30 -10.37
C ASN A 53 -9.24 0.68 -8.88
N PHE A 54 -9.54 1.94 -8.62
CA PHE A 54 -9.64 2.45 -7.25
C PHE A 54 -10.73 1.73 -6.47
N PHE A 55 -11.87 1.45 -7.11
CA PHE A 55 -13.03 0.83 -6.49
C PHE A 55 -13.18 -0.67 -6.79
N ALA A 56 -12.20 -1.33 -7.39
CA ALA A 56 -12.28 -2.75 -7.71
C ALA A 56 -12.64 -3.58 -6.45
N GLY A 57 -13.80 -4.27 -6.48
CA GLY A 57 -14.34 -5.04 -5.36
C GLY A 57 -15.13 -4.23 -4.31
N ALA A 58 -15.29 -2.91 -4.52
CA ALA A 58 -16.09 -2.03 -3.65
C ALA A 58 -16.74 -0.90 -4.47
N GLU A 59 -17.28 -1.27 -5.64
CA GLU A 59 -17.78 -0.34 -6.65
C GLU A 59 -18.95 0.50 -6.14
N PRO A 60 -18.89 1.85 -6.23
CA PRO A 60 -20.02 2.69 -5.94
C PRO A 60 -21.13 2.44 -6.97
N THR A 61 -22.34 2.32 -6.50
CA THR A 61 -23.51 2.08 -7.36
C THR A 61 -24.51 3.20 -7.24
N LYS A 62 -25.27 3.43 -8.31
CA LYS A 62 -26.46 4.28 -8.35
C LYS A 62 -27.65 3.48 -8.87
N GLY A 63 -28.86 3.93 -8.54
CA GLY A 63 -30.10 3.21 -8.83
C GLY A 63 -30.69 2.52 -7.61
N PHE A 64 -31.80 1.81 -7.79
CA PHE A 64 -32.57 1.22 -6.70
C PHE A 64 -32.84 -0.27 -6.96
N GLY A 65 -32.79 -1.09 -5.93
CA GLY A 65 -33.11 -2.52 -5.98
C GLY A 65 -32.24 -3.29 -7.00
N PRO A 66 -32.87 -4.07 -7.92
CA PRO A 66 -32.15 -4.85 -8.92
C PRO A 66 -31.55 -4.01 -10.07
N PHE A 67 -31.89 -2.72 -10.15
CA PHE A 67 -31.41 -1.79 -11.19
C PHE A 67 -30.20 -0.98 -10.74
N LYS A 68 -29.40 -1.51 -9.80
CA LYS A 68 -28.13 -0.89 -9.41
C LYS A 68 -27.12 -1.03 -10.53
N ILE A 69 -26.55 0.11 -10.94
CA ILE A 69 -25.47 0.17 -11.94
C ILE A 69 -24.26 0.88 -11.34
N PHE A 70 -23.09 0.61 -11.87
CA PHE A 70 -21.85 1.28 -11.45
C PHE A 70 -21.93 2.80 -11.62
N ASP A 71 -21.64 3.55 -10.56
CA ASP A 71 -21.58 5.00 -10.61
C ASP A 71 -20.17 5.46 -11.01
N ARG A 72 -19.95 5.49 -12.33
CA ARG A 72 -18.67 5.88 -12.93
C ARG A 72 -18.24 7.28 -12.54
N GLN A 73 -19.16 8.25 -12.53
CA GLN A 73 -18.85 9.63 -12.23
C GLN A 73 -18.36 9.78 -10.78
N LYS A 74 -19.07 9.19 -9.83
CA LYS A 74 -18.69 9.16 -8.42
C LYS A 74 -17.34 8.45 -8.22
N ALA A 75 -17.14 7.30 -8.86
CA ALA A 75 -15.88 6.57 -8.78
C ALA A 75 -14.71 7.39 -9.30
N ASN A 76 -14.84 8.03 -10.45
CA ASN A 76 -13.80 8.84 -11.08
C ASN A 76 -13.45 10.07 -10.23
N SER A 77 -14.46 10.83 -9.77
CA SER A 77 -14.20 12.04 -8.96
C SER A 77 -13.48 11.71 -7.67
N ILE A 78 -13.92 10.68 -6.94
CA ILE A 78 -13.28 10.27 -5.68
C ILE A 78 -11.86 9.76 -5.95
N ALA A 79 -11.67 8.90 -6.95
CA ALA A 79 -10.34 8.36 -7.25
C ALA A 79 -9.34 9.46 -7.58
N VAL A 80 -9.71 10.42 -8.43
CA VAL A 80 -8.88 11.57 -8.79
C VAL A 80 -8.56 12.40 -7.55
N GLU A 81 -9.56 12.75 -6.75
CA GLU A 81 -9.37 13.52 -5.52
C GLU A 81 -8.39 12.83 -4.56
N GLN A 82 -8.57 11.53 -4.30
CA GLN A 82 -7.73 10.79 -3.37
C GLN A 82 -6.28 10.68 -3.88
N VAL A 83 -6.07 10.43 -5.16
CA VAL A 83 -4.74 10.38 -5.75
C VAL A 83 -4.04 11.74 -5.70
N GLN A 84 -4.78 12.83 -5.95
CA GLN A 84 -4.25 14.19 -5.85
C GLN A 84 -3.86 14.57 -4.41
N ARG A 85 -4.60 14.11 -3.41
CA ARG A 85 -4.25 14.28 -1.98
C ARG A 85 -2.90 13.65 -1.61
N PHE A 86 -2.44 12.66 -2.38
CA PHE A 86 -1.10 12.05 -2.26
C PHE A 86 -0.06 12.71 -3.18
N GLY A 87 -0.35 13.89 -3.71
CA GLY A 87 0.61 14.72 -4.46
C GLY A 87 0.73 14.39 -5.95
N ILE A 88 -0.19 13.60 -6.52
CA ILE A 88 -0.23 13.34 -7.96
C ILE A 88 -1.23 14.27 -8.63
N THR A 89 -0.84 15.52 -8.81
CA THR A 89 -1.71 16.55 -9.38
C THR A 89 -1.94 16.41 -10.89
N ARG A 90 -1.14 15.59 -11.58
CA ARG A 90 -1.24 15.36 -13.04
C ARG A 90 -2.42 14.46 -13.44
N ILE A 91 -2.96 13.69 -12.52
CA ILE A 91 -4.13 12.86 -12.76
C ILE A 91 -5.37 13.72 -12.51
N THR A 92 -6.04 14.10 -13.59
CA THR A 92 -7.27 14.91 -13.56
C THR A 92 -8.46 14.16 -14.17
N ASP A 93 -8.21 13.05 -14.86
CA ASP A 93 -9.24 12.23 -15.51
C ASP A 93 -9.24 10.82 -14.92
N GLY A 94 -10.34 10.45 -14.26
CA GLY A 94 -10.56 9.13 -13.69
C GLY A 94 -10.86 8.04 -14.71
N ASP A 95 -11.16 8.41 -15.96
CA ASP A 95 -11.39 7.48 -17.08
C ASP A 95 -10.09 7.05 -17.77
N ARG A 96 -8.99 7.75 -17.52
CA ARG A 96 -7.67 7.36 -18.03
C ARG A 96 -7.33 5.92 -17.60
N LEU A 97 -6.81 5.13 -18.55
CA LEU A 97 -6.39 3.76 -18.28
C LEU A 97 -5.14 3.72 -17.39
N VAL A 98 -5.14 2.82 -16.42
CA VAL A 98 -4.01 2.64 -15.47
C VAL A 98 -2.74 2.18 -16.18
N GLY A 99 -2.85 1.46 -17.29
CA GLY A 99 -1.70 1.08 -18.12
C GLY A 99 -0.86 2.25 -18.64
N GLY A 100 -1.49 3.43 -18.82
CA GLY A 100 -0.81 4.67 -19.23
C GLY A 100 -0.16 5.46 -18.09
N LEU A 101 -0.23 4.97 -16.85
CA LEU A 101 0.41 5.57 -15.69
C LEU A 101 1.87 5.11 -15.58
N SER A 102 2.74 5.98 -15.07
CA SER A 102 4.09 5.59 -14.66
C SER A 102 4.05 4.62 -13.47
N GLY A 103 5.13 3.89 -13.24
CA GLY A 103 5.23 2.97 -12.09
C GLY A 103 4.95 3.67 -10.76
N GLY A 104 5.51 4.87 -10.55
CA GLY A 104 5.26 5.68 -9.35
C GLY A 104 3.80 6.12 -9.20
N GLU A 105 3.12 6.49 -10.30
CA GLU A 105 1.70 6.84 -10.28
C GLU A 105 0.82 5.63 -9.96
N ARG A 106 1.13 4.45 -10.51
CA ARG A 106 0.42 3.20 -10.15
C ARG A 106 0.58 2.85 -8.68
N GLN A 107 1.80 2.96 -8.16
CA GLN A 107 2.07 2.70 -6.74
C GLN A 107 1.29 3.67 -5.83
N SER A 108 1.25 4.92 -6.22
CA SER A 108 0.49 5.96 -5.50
C SER A 108 -1.01 5.72 -5.53
N LEU A 109 -1.55 5.27 -6.67
CA LEU A 109 -2.95 4.88 -6.80
C LEU A 109 -3.29 3.74 -5.81
N ALA A 110 -2.42 2.72 -5.72
CA ALA A 110 -2.61 1.60 -4.80
C ALA A 110 -2.56 2.04 -3.32
N ILE A 111 -1.62 2.92 -2.96
CA ILE A 111 -1.51 3.47 -1.60
C ILE A 111 -2.72 4.35 -1.28
N ALA A 112 -3.11 5.25 -2.17
CA ALA A 112 -4.27 6.11 -1.98
C ALA A 112 -5.56 5.30 -1.79
N ARG A 113 -5.73 4.22 -2.57
CA ARG A 113 -6.82 3.26 -2.43
C ARG A 113 -6.83 2.60 -1.05
N ALA A 114 -5.70 2.06 -0.61
CA ALA A 114 -5.58 1.41 0.69
C ALA A 114 -6.00 2.35 1.83
N VAL A 115 -5.50 3.59 1.80
CA VAL A 115 -5.85 4.62 2.81
C VAL A 115 -7.32 4.99 2.76
N TYR A 116 -7.89 5.16 1.57
CA TYR A 116 -9.31 5.50 1.41
C TYR A 116 -10.23 4.42 2.01
N PHE A 117 -9.87 3.15 1.85
CA PHE A 117 -10.63 2.02 2.41
C PHE A 117 -10.28 1.69 3.88
N GLY A 118 -9.65 2.62 4.59
CA GLY A 118 -9.48 2.56 6.03
C GLY A 118 -8.29 1.73 6.51
N ALA A 119 -7.24 1.60 5.69
CA ALA A 119 -6.01 0.97 6.15
C ALA A 119 -5.46 1.69 7.40
N ARG A 120 -5.10 0.92 8.41
CA ARG A 120 -4.38 1.33 9.62
C ARG A 120 -2.92 0.91 9.56
N VAL A 121 -2.68 -0.24 8.93
CA VAL A 121 -1.35 -0.80 8.65
C VAL A 121 -1.21 -0.97 7.15
N LEU A 122 -0.17 -0.40 6.57
CA LEU A 122 0.16 -0.49 5.15
C LEU A 122 1.42 -1.31 4.99
N ILE A 123 1.32 -2.47 4.35
CA ILE A 123 2.46 -3.32 4.00
C ILE A 123 2.85 -3.00 2.55
N LEU A 124 4.07 -2.55 2.35
CA LEU A 124 4.63 -2.21 1.05
C LEU A 124 5.78 -3.17 0.73
N ASP A 125 5.57 -4.01 -0.29
CA ASP A 125 6.53 -5.00 -0.72
C ASP A 125 7.29 -4.51 -1.95
N GLU A 126 8.56 -4.16 -1.74
CA GLU A 126 9.47 -3.60 -2.75
C GLU A 126 8.85 -2.44 -3.58
N PRO A 127 8.23 -1.43 -2.93
CA PRO A 127 7.41 -0.45 -3.64
C PRO A 127 8.21 0.49 -4.56
N THR A 128 9.53 0.47 -4.45
CA THR A 128 10.45 1.27 -5.27
C THR A 128 11.29 0.44 -6.24
N ALA A 129 11.11 -0.89 -6.25
CA ALA A 129 11.79 -1.76 -7.21
C ALA A 129 11.38 -1.41 -8.65
N ALA A 130 12.34 -1.47 -9.56
CA ALA A 130 12.15 -1.16 -10.99
C ALA A 130 11.65 0.28 -11.28
N LEU A 131 11.77 1.20 -10.33
CA LEU A 131 11.46 2.62 -10.51
C LEU A 131 12.74 3.44 -10.74
N GLY A 132 12.65 4.42 -11.64
CA GLY A 132 13.71 5.43 -11.76
C GLY A 132 13.78 6.32 -10.51
N VAL A 133 14.94 6.98 -10.32
CA VAL A 133 15.25 7.77 -9.11
C VAL A 133 14.14 8.78 -8.74
N LYS A 134 13.62 9.52 -9.72
CA LYS A 134 12.56 10.52 -9.50
C LYS A 134 11.24 9.86 -9.04
N GLN A 135 10.92 8.69 -9.61
CA GLN A 135 9.71 7.95 -9.27
C GLN A 135 9.83 7.31 -7.87
N ALA A 136 10.98 6.72 -7.55
CA ALA A 136 11.26 6.19 -6.22
C ALA A 136 11.18 7.29 -5.15
N ALA A 137 11.81 8.44 -5.37
CA ALA A 137 11.72 9.58 -4.46
C ALA A 137 10.27 10.08 -4.27
N HIS A 138 9.43 9.98 -5.30
CA HIS A 138 8.02 10.31 -5.19
C HIS A 138 7.28 9.30 -4.29
N VAL A 139 7.50 8.00 -4.48
CA VAL A 139 6.91 6.95 -3.64
C VAL A 139 7.34 7.11 -2.18
N LEU A 140 8.62 7.36 -1.91
CA LEU A 140 9.11 7.58 -0.53
C LEU A 140 8.43 8.79 0.14
N ARG A 141 8.16 9.86 -0.60
CA ARG A 141 7.37 11.00 -0.08
C ARG A 141 5.95 10.61 0.29
N ILE A 142 5.30 9.78 -0.53
CA ILE A 142 3.95 9.28 -0.25
C ILE A 142 3.92 8.38 1.00
N VAL A 143 4.94 7.54 1.18
CA VAL A 143 5.10 6.72 2.39
C VAL A 143 5.21 7.61 3.63
N ASN A 144 6.05 8.65 3.58
CA ASN A 144 6.18 9.59 4.70
C ASN A 144 4.88 10.38 4.94
N GLU A 145 4.11 10.67 3.90
CA GLU A 145 2.79 11.30 4.05
C GLU A 145 1.79 10.36 4.72
N ALA A 146 1.77 9.07 4.35
CA ALA A 146 0.93 8.06 5.00
C ALA A 146 1.27 7.95 6.50
N LYS A 147 2.56 7.93 6.87
CA LYS A 147 3.02 7.96 8.26
C LYS A 147 2.53 9.21 9.00
N ARG A 148 2.66 10.40 8.41
CA ARG A 148 2.16 11.66 9.01
C ARG A 148 0.67 11.66 9.27
N ARG A 149 -0.10 10.90 8.48
CA ARG A 149 -1.54 10.68 8.68
C ARG A 149 -1.86 9.62 9.74
N GLY A 150 -0.84 9.08 10.43
CA GLY A 150 -1.00 8.13 11.52
C GLY A 150 -1.07 6.66 11.09
N LEU A 151 -0.75 6.32 9.82
CA LEU A 151 -0.67 4.92 9.41
C LEU A 151 0.63 4.28 9.92
N ALA A 152 0.51 3.06 10.43
CA ALA A 152 1.67 2.19 10.60
C ALA A 152 2.09 1.67 9.21
N VAL A 153 3.39 1.73 8.89
CA VAL A 153 3.91 1.27 7.60
C VAL A 153 4.97 0.20 7.80
N ILE A 154 4.77 -0.95 7.19
CA ILE A 154 5.79 -2.00 7.04
C ILE A 154 6.36 -1.86 5.63
N PHE A 155 7.56 -1.31 5.54
CA PHE A 155 8.24 -1.05 4.28
C PHE A 155 9.32 -2.09 4.07
N ILE A 156 9.16 -2.95 3.07
CA ILE A 156 10.08 -4.05 2.78
C ILE A 156 10.88 -3.70 1.54
N THR A 157 12.19 -3.72 1.66
CA THR A 157 13.09 -3.45 0.54
C THR A 157 14.49 -4.00 0.79
N HIS A 158 15.20 -4.31 -0.28
CA HIS A 158 16.64 -4.60 -0.25
C HIS A 158 17.50 -3.33 -0.44
N GLN A 159 16.88 -2.17 -0.63
CA GLN A 159 17.57 -0.90 -0.84
C GLN A 159 17.69 -0.14 0.50
N VAL A 160 18.84 -0.26 1.17
CA VAL A 160 19.11 0.35 2.47
C VAL A 160 18.79 1.86 2.48
N MET A 161 19.15 2.59 1.41
CA MET A 161 18.90 4.04 1.31
C MET A 161 17.40 4.37 1.35
N HIS A 162 16.57 3.56 0.71
CA HIS A 162 15.12 3.78 0.72
C HIS A 162 14.53 3.43 2.09
N ALA A 163 14.99 2.34 2.72
CA ALA A 163 14.59 1.99 4.07
C ALA A 163 14.93 3.14 5.06
N MET A 164 16.14 3.64 5.04
CA MET A 164 16.58 4.73 5.92
C MET A 164 15.85 6.06 5.69
N ALA A 165 15.36 6.31 4.46
CA ALA A 165 14.61 7.52 4.14
C ALA A 165 13.21 7.55 4.80
N VAL A 166 12.62 6.39 5.08
CA VAL A 166 11.24 6.30 5.58
C VAL A 166 11.10 5.57 6.91
N GLY A 167 12.07 4.70 7.26
CA GLY A 167 12.01 3.85 8.46
C GLY A 167 12.31 4.63 9.75
N ASP A 168 11.66 4.20 10.83
CA ASP A 168 11.93 4.64 12.21
C ASP A 168 12.52 3.47 13.02
N HIS A 169 12.25 2.24 12.60
CA HIS A 169 12.72 0.99 13.19
C HIS A 169 13.06 0.00 12.06
N PHE A 170 14.12 -0.76 12.22
CA PHE A 170 14.68 -1.62 11.18
C PHE A 170 14.87 -3.04 11.69
N ALA A 171 14.36 -4.01 10.95
CA ALA A 171 14.64 -5.43 11.13
C ALA A 171 15.36 -5.96 9.88
N VAL A 172 16.59 -6.37 10.03
CA VAL A 172 17.39 -6.95 8.94
C VAL A 172 17.22 -8.45 8.93
N LEU A 173 16.70 -9.00 7.83
CA LEU A 173 16.50 -10.43 7.68
C LEU A 173 17.60 -11.04 6.79
N ILE A 174 18.25 -12.08 7.31
CA ILE A 174 19.23 -12.88 6.57
C ILE A 174 18.82 -14.34 6.67
N ARG A 175 18.59 -14.98 5.53
CA ARG A 175 18.19 -16.41 5.42
C ARG A 175 16.99 -16.77 6.31
N GLY A 176 16.00 -15.85 6.38
CA GLY A 176 14.77 -16.08 7.14
C GLY A 176 14.86 -15.84 8.66
N ALA A 177 16.01 -15.40 9.16
CA ALA A 177 16.19 -15.02 10.56
C ALA A 177 16.46 -13.52 10.70
N ILE A 178 16.06 -12.93 11.83
CA ILE A 178 16.39 -11.55 12.16
C ILE A 178 17.87 -11.50 12.58
N ALA A 179 18.70 -10.88 11.75
CA ALA A 179 20.14 -10.70 12.00
C ALA A 179 20.42 -9.41 12.78
N ALA A 180 19.58 -8.39 12.65
CA ALA A 180 19.69 -7.16 13.42
C ALA A 180 18.29 -6.53 13.58
N ASP A 181 18.10 -5.89 14.73
CA ASP A 181 16.91 -5.14 15.11
C ASP A 181 17.36 -3.86 15.83
N PHE A 182 17.00 -2.66 15.32
CA PHE A 182 17.49 -1.38 15.83
C PHE A 182 16.60 -0.21 15.41
N ARG A 183 16.67 0.88 16.14
CA ARG A 183 15.97 2.12 15.83
C ARG A 183 16.80 3.05 14.95
N LYS A 184 16.12 4.01 14.33
CA LYS A 184 16.78 5.07 13.55
C LYS A 184 17.74 5.86 14.45
N GLY A 185 18.99 5.96 14.02
CA GLY A 185 20.06 6.62 14.76
C GLY A 185 20.99 5.69 15.54
N ASP A 186 20.59 4.43 15.81
CA ASP A 186 21.43 3.48 16.56
C ASP A 186 22.58 2.92 15.73
N LYS A 187 22.42 2.89 14.40
CA LYS A 187 23.45 2.42 13.47
C LYS A 187 23.63 3.37 12.30
N THR A 188 24.85 3.46 11.80
CA THR A 188 25.13 4.14 10.53
C THR A 188 24.81 3.23 9.35
N ARG A 189 24.75 3.81 8.15
CA ARG A 189 24.51 3.10 6.89
C ARG A 189 25.55 2.01 6.62
N GLU A 190 26.80 2.29 6.96
CA GLU A 190 27.95 1.40 6.74
C GLU A 190 27.92 0.18 7.67
N ALA A 191 27.13 0.25 8.75
CA ALA A 191 26.97 -0.81 9.76
C ALA A 191 25.76 -1.72 9.49
N ILE A 192 25.04 -1.50 8.39
CA ILE A 192 23.87 -2.26 7.96
C ILE A 192 24.22 -3.06 6.72
#